data_c86f7cef476b867b3e021aa678b88c4c
#
_entry.id   c86f7cef476b867b3e021aa678b88c4c
#
_cell.length_a   1.000
_cell.length_b   1.000
_cell.length_c   1.000
_cell.angle_alpha   90.00
_cell.angle_beta   90.00
_cell.angle_gamma   90.00
#
_symmetry.space_group_name_H-M   'P 1'
#
loop_
_entity.id
_entity.type
_entity.pdbx_description
1 polymer ?
#
loop_
_entity_poly.entity_id
_entity_poly.type
_entity_poly.pdbx_seq_one_letter_code
_entity_poly.pdbx_strand_id
1 'polypeptide(L)'
;MIRMSALCFALLSLSACGLSPMYAGGSQGSVAQGLGAIDVPMIEGRAGWLVRNAPIDRLGAAGNAAPRYRLDVQLDDRLEGLGVLSDDTIGRERRILRARYQLVDLASGDILLDATAGSDAGIDVVSSEYATIAAEQTALENLSREVAGRMA
;
A
#
# COMPACT_ATOMS: atom_id res chain seq x y z
N MET A 1 -3.45 3.50 56.58
CA MET A 1 -3.69 2.22 55.89
C MET A 1 -4.82 2.29 54.86
N ILE A 2 -5.98 2.90 55.10
CA ILE A 2 -7.11 3.01 54.16
C ILE A 2 -6.79 3.75 52.86
N ARG A 3 -5.94 4.80 52.90
CA ARG A 3 -5.56 5.58 51.71
C ARG A 3 -4.69 4.80 50.70
N MET A 4 -3.85 3.89 51.21
CA MET A 4 -3.01 3.03 50.33
C MET A 4 -3.80 1.91 49.67
N SER A 5 -4.83 1.38 50.35
CA SER A 5 -5.71 0.38 49.83
C SER A 5 -6.62 0.91 48.70
N ALA A 6 -7.09 2.16 48.81
CA ALA A 6 -7.89 2.83 47.78
C ALA A 6 -7.07 3.12 46.52
N LEU A 7 -5.79 3.42 46.64
CA LEU A 7 -4.88 3.68 45.51
C LEU A 7 -4.60 2.39 44.72
N CYS A 8 -4.42 1.26 45.40
CA CYS A 8 -4.26 -0.05 44.75
C CYS A 8 -5.51 -0.50 44.00
N PHE A 9 -6.71 -0.21 44.55
CA PHE A 9 -7.98 -0.56 43.91
C PHE A 9 -8.24 0.29 42.66
N ALA A 10 -7.83 1.57 42.67
CA ALA A 10 -7.92 2.46 41.49
C ALA A 10 -6.96 2.08 40.36
N LEU A 11 -5.80 1.50 40.66
CA LEU A 11 -4.84 1.02 39.67
C LEU A 11 -5.29 -0.31 39.02
N LEU A 12 -6.00 -1.15 39.72
CA LEU A 12 -6.55 -2.41 39.18
C LEU A 12 -7.74 -2.18 38.24
N SER A 13 -8.48 -1.08 38.39
CA SER A 13 -9.62 -0.78 37.51
C SER A 13 -9.19 -0.20 36.14
N LEU A 14 -7.95 0.28 35.97
CA LEU A 14 -7.44 0.75 34.67
C LEU A 14 -7.10 -0.39 33.70
N SER A 15 -6.90 -1.60 34.17
CA SER A 15 -6.64 -2.78 33.33
C SER A 15 -7.91 -3.41 32.72
N ALA A 16 -9.10 -2.90 33.05
CA ALA A 16 -10.38 -3.41 32.55
C ALA A 16 -10.77 -2.88 31.16
N CYS A 17 -10.03 -1.92 30.58
CA CYS A 17 -10.15 -1.60 29.18
C CYS A 17 -9.48 -2.72 28.39
N GLY A 18 -10.27 -3.67 27.87
CA GLY A 18 -9.82 -4.81 27.06
C GLY A 18 -9.25 -4.40 25.68
N LEU A 19 -8.40 -3.38 25.67
CA LEU A 19 -7.61 -2.95 24.50
C LEU A 19 -6.51 -3.98 24.27
N SER A 20 -6.76 -4.99 23.45
CA SER A 20 -5.69 -5.84 22.93
C SER A 20 -5.06 -5.15 21.73
N PRO A 21 -3.71 -5.03 21.67
CA PRO A 21 -3.04 -4.50 20.48
C PRO A 21 -3.43 -5.35 19.27
N MET A 22 -3.77 -4.70 18.14
CA MET A 22 -4.16 -5.39 16.91
C MET A 22 -3.08 -6.39 16.43
N TYR A 23 -1.81 -6.11 16.71
CA TYR A 23 -0.68 -6.97 16.41
C TYR A 23 -0.17 -7.74 17.64
N ALA A 24 -1.05 -8.07 18.60
CA ALA A 24 -0.69 -8.91 19.73
C ALA A 24 -0.22 -10.29 19.23
N GLY A 25 0.93 -10.75 19.70
CA GLY A 25 1.55 -12.00 19.25
C GLY A 25 2.62 -11.87 18.17
N GLY A 26 2.92 -10.65 17.70
CA GLY A 26 3.97 -10.41 16.69
C GLY A 26 3.73 -11.24 15.43
N SER A 27 4.80 -11.88 14.89
CA SER A 27 4.72 -12.72 13.69
C SER A 27 3.90 -14.01 13.86
N GLN A 28 3.56 -14.39 15.09
CA GLN A 28 2.75 -15.57 15.41
C GLN A 28 1.30 -15.20 15.73
N GLY A 29 0.95 -13.92 15.75
CA GLY A 29 -0.41 -13.45 15.99
C GLY A 29 -1.36 -13.84 14.87
N SER A 30 -2.67 -13.93 15.20
CA SER A 30 -3.71 -14.29 14.22
C SER A 30 -3.75 -13.34 13.01
N VAL A 31 -3.45 -12.06 13.23
CA VAL A 31 -3.37 -11.05 12.16
C VAL A 31 -2.18 -11.35 11.24
N ALA A 32 -0.99 -11.60 11.80
CA ALA A 32 0.19 -11.91 11.00
C ALA A 32 0.02 -13.21 10.19
N GLN A 33 -0.61 -14.23 10.77
CA GLN A 33 -0.95 -15.46 10.06
C GLN A 33 -1.96 -15.22 8.94
N GLY A 34 -2.99 -14.40 9.18
CA GLY A 34 -3.97 -14.01 8.16
C GLY A 34 -3.32 -13.24 7.00
N LEU A 35 -2.44 -12.31 7.31
CA LEU A 35 -1.69 -11.55 6.30
C LEU A 35 -0.73 -12.43 5.49
N GLY A 36 -0.06 -13.40 6.13
CA GLY A 36 0.81 -14.37 5.47
C GLY A 36 0.07 -15.38 4.57
N ALA A 37 -1.26 -15.46 4.65
CA ALA A 37 -2.10 -16.30 3.81
C ALA A 37 -2.70 -15.54 2.59
N ILE A 38 -2.22 -14.33 2.30
CA ILE A 38 -2.63 -13.54 1.13
C ILE A 38 -1.66 -13.80 -0.01
N ASP A 39 -2.17 -14.31 -1.13
CA ASP A 39 -1.45 -14.38 -2.39
C ASP A 39 -1.60 -13.06 -3.16
N VAL A 40 -0.49 -12.56 -3.70
CA VAL A 40 -0.45 -11.36 -4.55
C VAL A 40 0.03 -11.78 -5.94
N PRO A 41 -0.88 -11.99 -6.89
CA PRO A 41 -0.54 -12.37 -8.25
C PRO A 41 0.41 -11.38 -8.92
N MET A 42 1.01 -11.80 -10.04
CA MET A 42 1.82 -10.91 -10.85
C MET A 42 0.95 -9.78 -11.43
N ILE A 43 1.40 -8.55 -11.26
CA ILE A 43 0.79 -7.36 -11.84
C ILE A 43 1.62 -6.98 -13.06
N GLU A 44 0.97 -6.77 -14.20
CA GLU A 44 1.67 -6.49 -15.46
C GLU A 44 2.39 -5.14 -15.46
N GLY A 45 3.47 -5.06 -16.24
CA GLY A 45 4.25 -3.86 -16.46
C GLY A 45 5.22 -3.50 -15.34
N ARG A 46 6.03 -2.45 -15.60
CA ARG A 46 7.04 -1.97 -14.63
C ARG A 46 6.41 -1.43 -13.34
N ALA A 47 5.35 -0.64 -13.47
CA ALA A 47 4.59 -0.16 -12.33
C ALA A 47 4.05 -1.32 -11.49
N GLY A 48 3.56 -2.38 -12.14
CA GLY A 48 3.05 -3.58 -11.50
C GLY A 48 4.10 -4.28 -10.66
N TRP A 49 5.30 -4.44 -11.19
CA TRP A 49 6.41 -5.03 -10.45
C TRP A 49 6.78 -4.20 -9.20
N LEU A 50 6.85 -2.87 -9.34
CA LEU A 50 7.15 -1.96 -8.24
C LEU A 50 6.07 -1.98 -7.16
N VAL A 51 4.80 -1.90 -7.55
CA VAL A 51 3.66 -1.90 -6.62
C VAL A 51 3.54 -3.24 -5.89
N ARG A 52 3.76 -4.37 -6.59
CA ARG A 52 3.61 -5.72 -6.02
C ARG A 52 4.61 -6.00 -4.89
N ASN A 53 5.85 -5.55 -5.03
CA ASN A 53 6.90 -5.87 -4.06
C ASN A 53 6.60 -5.31 -2.66
N ALA A 54 6.04 -4.10 -2.57
CA ALA A 54 5.79 -3.48 -1.28
C ALA A 54 4.71 -4.18 -0.42
N PRO A 55 3.53 -4.61 -0.95
CA PRO A 55 2.60 -5.46 -0.22
C PRO A 55 3.23 -6.80 0.20
N ILE A 56 3.98 -7.47 -0.68
CA ILE A 56 4.63 -8.74 -0.37
C ILE A 56 5.56 -8.59 0.84
N ASP A 57 6.38 -7.55 0.86
CA ASP A 57 7.30 -7.29 1.97
C ASP A 57 6.57 -6.99 3.29
N ARG A 58 5.45 -6.26 3.22
CA ARG A 58 4.67 -5.87 4.40
C ARG A 58 3.75 -6.94 4.92
N LEU A 59 3.11 -7.69 4.02
CA LEU A 59 2.19 -8.76 4.39
C LEU A 59 2.93 -10.01 4.86
N GLY A 60 4.28 -10.06 4.70
CA GLY A 60 5.05 -11.27 4.97
C GLY A 60 4.62 -12.43 4.06
N ALA A 61 4.09 -12.12 2.87
CA ALA A 61 3.55 -13.07 1.90
C ALA A 61 4.59 -14.09 1.38
N ALA A 62 5.81 -14.04 1.87
CA ALA A 62 6.82 -15.08 1.71
C ALA A 62 6.61 -16.30 2.64
N GLY A 63 5.48 -16.35 3.37
CA GLY A 63 5.14 -17.47 4.24
C GLY A 63 4.77 -18.72 3.43
N ASN A 64 5.20 -19.90 3.92
CA ASN A 64 4.88 -21.22 3.33
C ASN A 64 3.44 -21.68 3.60
N ALA A 65 2.55 -20.80 4.04
CA ALA A 65 1.15 -21.12 4.27
C ALA A 65 0.38 -21.22 2.94
N ALA A 66 -0.51 -22.18 2.83
CA ALA A 66 -1.42 -22.25 1.69
C ALA A 66 -2.24 -20.95 1.63
N PRO A 67 -2.31 -20.27 0.48
CA PRO A 67 -3.04 -19.02 0.37
C PRO A 67 -4.54 -19.25 0.60
N ARG A 68 -5.11 -18.44 1.49
CA ARG A 68 -6.54 -18.40 1.75
C ARG A 68 -7.22 -17.24 1.03
N TYR A 69 -6.48 -16.17 0.82
CA TYR A 69 -6.97 -14.95 0.17
C TYR A 69 -6.10 -14.62 -1.03
N ARG A 70 -6.67 -13.89 -1.98
CA ARG A 70 -5.96 -13.33 -3.13
C ARG A 70 -6.21 -11.84 -3.22
N LEU A 71 -5.13 -11.08 -3.39
CA LEU A 71 -5.19 -9.63 -3.62
C LEU A 71 -5.05 -9.36 -5.12
N ASP A 72 -6.16 -9.18 -5.81
CA ASP A 72 -6.19 -8.79 -7.22
C ASP A 72 -6.00 -7.29 -7.35
N VAL A 73 -5.01 -6.85 -8.14
CA VAL A 73 -4.67 -5.44 -8.32
C VAL A 73 -4.68 -5.08 -9.80
N GLN A 74 -5.40 -4.01 -10.14
CA GLN A 74 -5.42 -3.41 -11.49
C GLN A 74 -4.81 -2.01 -11.40
N LEU A 75 -3.80 -1.75 -12.23
CA LEU A 75 -3.13 -0.45 -12.29
C LEU A 75 -3.57 0.34 -13.51
N ASP A 76 -3.70 1.66 -13.30
CA ASP A 76 -3.87 2.67 -14.33
C ASP A 76 -2.74 3.70 -14.15
N ASP A 77 -1.78 3.69 -15.08
CA ASP A 77 -0.59 4.57 -15.09
C ASP A 77 -0.69 5.49 -16.31
N ARG A 78 -0.81 6.78 -16.06
CA ARG A 78 -0.96 7.82 -17.09
C ARG A 78 0.07 8.90 -16.95
N LEU A 79 0.61 9.34 -18.10
CA LEU A 79 1.45 10.51 -18.24
C LEU A 79 0.69 11.55 -19.06
N GLU A 80 0.46 12.72 -18.48
CA GLU A 80 -0.30 13.82 -19.09
C GLU A 80 0.60 15.04 -19.22
N GLY A 81 0.70 15.62 -20.43
CA GLY A 81 1.36 16.89 -20.66
C GLY A 81 0.54 18.04 -20.06
N LEU A 82 1.19 18.90 -19.28
CA LEU A 82 0.59 20.08 -18.67
C LEU A 82 1.25 21.35 -19.20
N GLY A 83 0.46 22.19 -19.85
CA GLY A 83 0.92 23.48 -20.34
C GLY A 83 1.75 23.37 -21.62
N VAL A 84 1.24 23.98 -22.65
CA VAL A 84 1.92 24.18 -23.92
C VAL A 84 2.60 25.54 -23.85
N LEU A 85 3.90 25.58 -24.06
CA LEU A 85 4.65 26.82 -24.18
C LEU A 85 4.33 27.52 -25.52
N SER A 86 4.73 28.77 -25.66
CA SER A 86 4.46 29.58 -26.87
C SER A 86 5.07 29.02 -28.17
N ASP A 87 5.94 28.04 -28.05
CA ASP A 87 6.59 27.29 -29.13
C ASP A 87 6.05 25.88 -29.36
N ASP A 88 4.83 25.60 -28.85
CA ASP A 88 4.15 24.30 -28.88
C ASP A 88 4.89 23.15 -28.13
N THR A 89 5.85 23.48 -27.28
CA THR A 89 6.51 22.47 -26.42
C THR A 89 5.76 22.28 -25.10
N ILE A 90 5.85 21.06 -24.53
CA ILE A 90 5.33 20.75 -23.20
C ILE A 90 6.42 21.09 -22.19
N GLY A 91 6.14 22.04 -21.29
CA GLY A 91 7.09 22.44 -20.26
C GLY A 91 6.95 21.66 -18.96
N ARG A 92 5.83 20.94 -18.77
CA ARG A 92 5.54 20.18 -17.57
C ARG A 92 4.64 18.98 -17.87
N GLU A 93 4.88 17.90 -17.19
CA GLU A 93 4.07 16.69 -17.24
C GLU A 93 3.54 16.31 -15.86
N ARG A 94 2.50 15.52 -15.84
CA ARG A 94 1.91 14.94 -14.64
C ARG A 94 1.77 13.43 -14.83
N ARG A 95 2.39 12.65 -13.95
CA ARG A 95 2.17 11.22 -13.89
C ARG A 95 1.16 10.89 -12.82
N ILE A 96 0.15 10.09 -13.17
CA ILE A 96 -0.92 9.67 -12.29
C ILE A 96 -0.87 8.15 -12.21
N LEU A 97 -0.72 7.59 -11.01
CA LEU A 97 -0.80 6.16 -10.77
C LEU A 97 -1.99 5.85 -9.87
N ARG A 98 -2.88 4.98 -10.34
CA ARG A 98 -4.04 4.50 -9.60
C ARG A 98 -4.03 2.97 -9.56
N ALA A 99 -4.40 2.42 -8.39
CA ALA A 99 -4.58 1.00 -8.17
C ALA A 99 -6.00 0.74 -7.67
N ARG A 100 -6.80 -0.03 -8.40
CA ARG A 100 -7.98 -0.68 -7.85
C ARG A 100 -7.57 -2.04 -7.36
N TYR A 101 -7.93 -2.40 -6.13
CA TYR A 101 -7.54 -3.67 -5.54
C TYR A 101 -8.71 -4.33 -4.83
N GLN A 102 -8.78 -5.66 -4.96
CA GLN A 102 -9.82 -6.49 -4.39
C GLN A 102 -9.19 -7.64 -3.60
N LEU A 103 -9.66 -7.84 -2.36
CA LEU A 103 -9.30 -9.00 -1.56
C LEU A 103 -10.41 -10.06 -1.72
N VAL A 104 -10.03 -11.20 -2.27
CA VAL A 104 -10.96 -12.30 -2.57
C VAL A 104 -10.69 -13.48 -1.64
N ASP A 105 -11.71 -14.03 -0.99
CA ASP A 105 -11.63 -15.31 -0.28
C ASP A 105 -11.64 -16.43 -1.32
N LEU A 106 -10.57 -17.25 -1.36
CA LEU A 106 -10.42 -18.32 -2.34
C LEU A 106 -11.35 -19.51 -2.12
N ALA A 107 -11.91 -19.65 -0.92
CA ALA A 107 -12.82 -20.75 -0.60
C ALA A 107 -14.25 -20.47 -1.07
N SER A 108 -14.75 -19.24 -0.91
CA SER A 108 -16.10 -18.82 -1.28
C SER A 108 -16.18 -18.07 -2.60
N GLY A 109 -15.08 -17.44 -3.03
CA GLY A 109 -15.05 -16.51 -4.15
C GLY A 109 -15.59 -15.12 -3.81
N ASP A 110 -15.90 -14.85 -2.55
CA ASP A 110 -16.44 -13.57 -2.12
C ASP A 110 -15.36 -12.48 -2.12
N ILE A 111 -15.77 -11.27 -2.54
CA ILE A 111 -14.94 -10.07 -2.45
C ILE A 111 -15.11 -9.48 -1.05
N LEU A 112 -14.07 -9.57 -0.22
CA LEU A 112 -14.06 -9.07 1.16
C LEU A 112 -13.75 -7.56 1.21
N LEU A 113 -12.98 -7.06 0.25
CA LEU A 113 -12.60 -5.66 0.13
C LEU A 113 -12.51 -5.29 -1.34
N ASP A 114 -13.06 -4.14 -1.72
CA ASP A 114 -12.87 -3.48 -3.02
C ASP A 114 -12.57 -2.01 -2.76
N ALA A 115 -11.37 -1.58 -3.09
CA ALA A 115 -10.91 -0.24 -2.81
C ALA A 115 -9.99 0.30 -3.91
N THR A 116 -9.73 1.60 -3.85
CA THR A 116 -8.86 2.29 -4.79
C THR A 116 -7.87 3.17 -4.03
N ALA A 117 -6.60 3.07 -4.38
CA ALA A 117 -5.55 3.98 -3.96
C ALA A 117 -4.97 4.71 -5.19
N GLY A 118 -4.50 5.93 -5.02
CA GLY A 118 -3.88 6.66 -6.12
C GLY A 118 -3.02 7.81 -5.62
N SER A 119 -2.07 8.21 -6.44
CA SER A 119 -1.22 9.38 -6.24
C SER A 119 -0.78 9.95 -7.58
N ASP A 120 -0.30 11.20 -7.57
CA ASP A 120 0.21 11.86 -8.75
C ASP A 120 1.46 12.70 -8.44
N ALA A 121 2.28 12.90 -9.46
CA ALA A 121 3.51 13.69 -9.38
C ALA A 121 3.66 14.59 -10.61
N GLY A 122 4.07 15.84 -10.40
CA GLY A 122 4.49 16.75 -11.47
C GLY A 122 5.94 16.49 -11.85
N ILE A 123 6.24 16.59 -13.15
CA ILE A 123 7.55 16.40 -13.75
C ILE A 123 7.85 17.61 -14.60
N ASP A 124 8.96 18.29 -14.37
CA ASP A 124 9.40 19.38 -15.23
C ASP A 124 10.13 18.80 -16.44
N VAL A 125 9.65 19.16 -17.65
CA VAL A 125 10.28 18.79 -18.91
C VAL A 125 11.40 19.78 -19.19
N VAL A 126 12.61 19.25 -19.29
CA VAL A 126 13.82 20.05 -19.55
C VAL A 126 14.35 19.76 -20.95
N SER A 127 15.26 20.59 -21.45
CA SER A 127 15.87 20.43 -22.78
C SER A 127 16.65 19.13 -22.98
N SER A 128 17.02 18.46 -21.89
CA SER A 128 17.68 17.15 -21.92
C SER A 128 16.63 16.03 -21.83
N GLU A 129 16.39 15.35 -22.92
CA GLU A 129 15.49 14.18 -22.99
C GLU A 129 15.85 13.11 -21.97
N TYR A 130 17.13 12.83 -21.80
CA TYR A 130 17.60 11.85 -20.80
C TYR A 130 17.23 12.26 -19.38
N ALA A 131 17.33 13.54 -19.05
CA ALA A 131 16.96 14.03 -17.71
C ALA A 131 15.45 13.93 -17.47
N THR A 132 14.64 14.22 -18.49
CA THR A 132 13.17 14.06 -18.41
C THR A 132 12.79 12.60 -18.21
N ILE A 133 13.34 11.66 -18.98
CA ILE A 133 13.10 10.23 -18.81
C ILE A 133 13.51 9.74 -17.41
N ALA A 134 14.64 10.20 -16.89
CA ALA A 134 15.09 9.85 -15.54
C ALA A 134 14.13 10.38 -14.46
N ALA A 135 13.59 11.60 -14.65
CA ALA A 135 12.59 12.18 -13.75
C ALA A 135 11.27 11.41 -13.78
N GLU A 136 10.79 11.01 -14.97
CA GLU A 136 9.59 10.17 -15.13
C GLU A 136 9.74 8.81 -14.44
N GLN A 137 10.92 8.18 -14.54
CA GLN A 137 11.20 6.92 -13.89
C GLN A 137 11.21 7.07 -12.36
N THR A 138 11.84 8.12 -11.86
CA THR A 138 11.89 8.43 -10.43
C THR A 138 10.48 8.71 -9.90
N ALA A 139 9.66 9.47 -10.65
CA ALA A 139 8.27 9.72 -10.33
C ALA A 139 7.48 8.40 -10.22
N LEU A 140 7.63 7.47 -11.18
CA LEU A 140 6.97 6.17 -11.13
C LEU A 140 7.37 5.37 -9.89
N GLU A 141 8.65 5.33 -9.55
CA GLU A 141 9.14 4.59 -8.38
C GLU A 141 8.58 5.17 -7.08
N ASN A 142 8.52 6.49 -6.97
CA ASN A 142 7.95 7.17 -5.80
C ASN A 142 6.44 6.94 -5.68
N LEU A 143 5.69 7.13 -6.78
CA LEU A 143 4.26 6.89 -6.85
C LEU A 143 3.90 5.42 -6.55
N SER A 144 4.67 4.48 -7.08
CA SER A 144 4.45 3.05 -6.82
C SER A 144 4.61 2.72 -5.34
N ARG A 145 5.62 3.30 -4.68
CA ARG A 145 5.85 3.12 -3.23
C ARG A 145 4.73 3.75 -2.40
N GLU A 146 4.25 4.91 -2.82
CA GLU A 146 3.17 5.63 -2.13
C GLU A 146 1.83 4.90 -2.28
N VAL A 147 1.46 4.51 -3.50
CA VAL A 147 0.23 3.76 -3.80
C VAL A 147 0.23 2.43 -3.05
N ALA A 148 1.32 1.66 -3.12
CA ALA A 148 1.46 0.41 -2.38
C ALA A 148 1.37 0.61 -0.85
N GLY A 149 1.90 1.73 -0.34
CA GLY A 149 1.78 2.11 1.06
C GLY A 149 0.37 2.41 1.52
N ARG A 150 -0.51 2.86 0.61
CA ARG A 150 -1.94 3.12 0.89
C ARG A 150 -2.81 1.87 0.76
N MET A 151 -2.32 0.81 0.12
CA MET A 151 -3.02 -0.47 -0.03
C MET A 151 -2.78 -1.41 1.17
N ALA A 152 -1.72 -1.22 1.92
CA ALA A 152 -1.32 -2.01 3.09
C ALA A 152 -1.64 -1.32 4.40
#